data_8b1ebc8a88afed7dd401bfc9610d6443
#
_entry.id   8b1ebc8a88afed7dd401bfc9610d6443
#
_cell.length_a   1.000
_cell.length_b   1.000
_cell.length_c   1.000
_cell.angle_alpha   90.00
_cell.angle_beta   90.00
_cell.angle_gamma   90.00
#
_symmetry.space_group_name_H-M   'P 1'
#
loop_
_entity.id
_entity.type
_entity.pdbx_description
1 polymer ?
#
loop_
_entity_poly.entity_id
_entity_poly.type
_entity_poly.pdbx_seq_one_letter_code
_entity_poly.pdbx_strand_id
1 'polypeptide(L)'
;ESYVGYYFKRKAINKLKSMPDLKVIGITGSYGKTSSKNILNDILSIKYNTLPTPKNFNTPFGLMISINNYLDKFTDIFIAEMGACQAGDIKELCDLVHPKYGIITRIGLAHLATFGSQENIQKTKFELVESLPDDGLCVLNGDDEWQRSYKKKSGCRVKWIGINSEDVDVRAVNITLSPEGTEFDCLIKGDSNKYHFQTRLLGEANVYNILAGIALGLEFGMNMEQLKAGVRKVRAVEHRLELKSKGDITFIDDAYNSNPTGSKMAIDVLRMMPGKHIIVTPGMIELGDQEYEKNKEFGMQMRGIDEVILVGEEKTKPIQDGLREIGFDEEHIHIINDVLKSFDLVNKLKDGETYVLLENDLPDIFNEK
;
A
#
# COMPACT_ATOMS: atom_id res chain seq x y z
N GLU A 1 1.49 -14.58 -29.11
CA GLU A 1 0.38 -13.63 -28.88
C GLU A 1 -0.75 -13.95 -29.87
N SER A 2 -2.01 -14.00 -29.35
CA SER A 2 -3.14 -14.15 -30.29
C SER A 2 -3.27 -12.89 -31.14
N TYR A 3 -3.78 -13.00 -32.36
CA TYR A 3 -4.03 -11.88 -33.29
C TYR A 3 -4.85 -10.75 -32.59
N VAL A 4 -5.77 -11.15 -31.73
CA VAL A 4 -6.59 -10.23 -30.93
C VAL A 4 -5.73 -9.41 -29.94
N GLY A 5 -4.80 -10.06 -29.23
CA GLY A 5 -3.88 -9.37 -28.30
C GLY A 5 -3.00 -8.32 -28.99
N TYR A 6 -2.47 -8.68 -30.16
CA TYR A 6 -1.68 -7.75 -30.99
C TYR A 6 -2.49 -6.52 -31.43
N TYR A 7 -3.74 -6.72 -31.86
CA TYR A 7 -4.64 -5.63 -32.26
C TYR A 7 -4.90 -4.67 -31.08
N PHE A 8 -5.24 -5.20 -29.88
CA PHE A 8 -5.50 -4.40 -28.69
C PHE A 8 -4.27 -3.61 -28.25
N LYS A 9 -3.09 -4.22 -28.29
CA LYS A 9 -1.81 -3.59 -27.95
C LYS A 9 -1.51 -2.43 -28.91
N ARG A 10 -1.64 -2.67 -30.22
CA ARG A 10 -1.43 -1.63 -31.24
C ARG A 10 -2.39 -0.46 -31.09
N LYS A 11 -3.67 -0.73 -30.78
CA LYS A 11 -4.68 0.30 -30.51
C LYS A 11 -4.29 1.15 -29.30
N ALA A 12 -3.86 0.54 -28.20
CA ALA A 12 -3.42 1.25 -27.01
C ALA A 12 -2.19 2.15 -27.29
N ILE A 13 -1.17 1.63 -27.96
CA ILE A 13 0.02 2.37 -28.35
C ILE A 13 -0.32 3.57 -29.24
N ASN A 14 -1.18 3.37 -30.24
CA ASN A 14 -1.59 4.46 -31.15
C ASN A 14 -2.35 5.55 -30.39
N LYS A 15 -3.19 5.18 -29.42
CA LYS A 15 -3.91 6.12 -28.57
C LYS A 15 -2.95 6.96 -27.72
N LEU A 16 -1.99 6.34 -27.05
CA LEU A 16 -0.97 7.05 -26.29
C LEU A 16 -0.14 8.00 -27.18
N LYS A 17 0.25 7.56 -28.36
CA LYS A 17 0.98 8.41 -29.33
C LYS A 17 0.17 9.63 -29.79
N SER A 18 -1.15 9.54 -29.79
CA SER A 18 -2.02 10.68 -30.15
C SER A 18 -2.18 11.69 -29.02
N MET A 19 -1.59 11.46 -27.84
CA MET A 19 -1.69 12.27 -26.64
C MET A 19 -0.29 12.69 -26.14
N PRO A 20 0.44 13.55 -26.88
CA PRO A 20 1.85 13.88 -26.57
C PRO A 20 2.02 14.61 -25.22
N ASP A 21 1.00 15.33 -24.76
CA ASP A 21 1.03 16.08 -23.50
C ASP A 21 0.61 15.24 -22.28
N LEU A 22 0.15 14.00 -22.50
CA LEU A 22 -0.26 13.09 -21.43
C LEU A 22 0.93 12.76 -20.53
N LYS A 23 0.79 13.03 -19.22
CA LYS A 23 1.74 12.59 -18.22
C LYS A 23 1.42 11.17 -17.81
N VAL A 24 2.34 10.24 -18.01
CA VAL A 24 2.19 8.85 -17.56
C VAL A 24 3.04 8.62 -16.32
N ILE A 25 2.40 8.14 -15.26
CA ILE A 25 3.03 7.81 -13.98
C ILE A 25 2.94 6.29 -13.80
N GLY A 26 4.07 5.60 -13.69
CA GLY A 26 4.12 4.18 -13.31
C GLY A 26 4.23 4.05 -11.79
N ILE A 27 3.47 3.13 -11.20
CA ILE A 27 3.55 2.82 -9.76
C ILE A 27 3.81 1.33 -9.59
N THR A 28 4.93 0.99 -8.96
CA THR A 28 5.26 -0.39 -8.60
C THR A 28 5.73 -0.52 -7.16
N GLY A 29 5.95 -1.74 -6.70
CA GLY A 29 6.40 -2.07 -5.35
C GLY A 29 5.86 -3.43 -4.93
N SER A 30 6.35 -3.94 -3.81
CA SER A 30 5.85 -5.17 -3.22
C SER A 30 4.48 -4.96 -2.60
N TYR A 31 4.30 -3.87 -1.86
CA TYR A 31 3.09 -3.52 -1.12
C TYR A 31 2.66 -2.07 -1.42
N GLY A 32 1.38 -1.74 -1.18
CA GLY A 32 0.88 -0.37 -1.21
C GLY A 32 0.62 0.25 -2.59
N LYS A 33 0.82 -0.48 -3.70
CA LYS A 33 0.60 0.04 -5.08
C LYS A 33 -0.78 0.63 -5.29
N THR A 34 -1.83 -0.12 -4.96
CA THR A 34 -3.23 0.30 -5.16
C THR A 34 -3.59 1.48 -4.27
N SER A 35 -3.14 1.47 -3.01
CA SER A 35 -3.33 2.61 -2.10
C SER A 35 -2.61 3.85 -2.62
N SER A 36 -1.35 3.71 -3.04
CA SER A 36 -0.56 4.81 -3.61
C SER A 36 -1.23 5.39 -4.87
N LYS A 37 -1.71 4.53 -5.78
CA LYS A 37 -2.45 4.92 -6.98
C LYS A 37 -3.68 5.76 -6.66
N ASN A 38 -4.52 5.30 -5.72
CA ASN A 38 -5.76 6.00 -5.37
C ASN A 38 -5.48 7.30 -4.62
N ILE A 39 -4.53 7.30 -3.67
CA ILE A 39 -4.09 8.52 -2.96
C ILE A 39 -3.55 9.55 -3.94
N LEU A 40 -2.67 9.13 -4.85
CA LEU A 40 -2.12 10.01 -5.88
C LEU A 40 -3.21 10.59 -6.79
N ASN A 41 -4.16 9.74 -7.22
CA ASN A 41 -5.32 10.18 -8.00
C ASN A 41 -6.11 11.27 -7.28
N ASP A 42 -6.47 11.04 -6.01
CA ASP A 42 -7.27 12.00 -5.24
C ASP A 42 -6.53 13.33 -5.05
N ILE A 43 -5.22 13.30 -4.78
CA ILE A 43 -4.39 14.51 -4.64
C ILE A 43 -4.32 15.27 -5.96
N LEU A 44 -3.94 14.60 -7.04
CA LEU A 44 -3.71 15.26 -8.34
C LEU A 44 -5.02 15.74 -9.00
N SER A 45 -6.14 15.05 -8.71
CA SER A 45 -7.46 15.41 -9.26
C SER A 45 -7.99 16.79 -8.80
N ILE A 46 -7.34 17.42 -7.83
CA ILE A 46 -7.66 18.81 -7.45
C ILE A 46 -7.34 19.80 -8.58
N LYS A 47 -6.35 19.48 -9.41
CA LYS A 47 -5.88 20.39 -10.48
C LYS A 47 -5.96 19.76 -11.87
N TYR A 48 -5.89 18.46 -12.00
CA TYR A 48 -5.74 17.74 -13.27
C TYR A 48 -6.87 16.74 -13.50
N ASN A 49 -7.18 16.49 -14.76
CA ASN A 49 -7.97 15.33 -15.17
C ASN A 49 -7.14 14.07 -15.10
N THR A 50 -7.36 13.26 -14.09
CA THR A 50 -6.57 12.05 -13.84
C THR A 50 -7.34 10.78 -14.17
N LEU A 51 -6.64 9.79 -14.71
CA LEU A 51 -7.16 8.44 -14.92
C LEU A 51 -6.22 7.43 -14.23
N PRO A 52 -6.60 6.85 -13.09
CA PRO A 52 -5.90 5.69 -12.54
C PRO A 52 -6.36 4.40 -13.25
N THR A 53 -5.49 3.39 -13.35
CA THR A 53 -5.91 2.06 -13.78
C THR A 53 -7.02 1.53 -12.88
N PRO A 54 -8.15 1.02 -13.44
CA PRO A 54 -9.28 0.53 -12.66
C PRO A 54 -8.91 -0.67 -11.79
N LYS A 55 -9.46 -0.75 -10.59
CA LYS A 55 -9.28 -1.88 -9.67
C LYS A 55 -7.78 -2.23 -9.52
N ASN A 56 -7.43 -3.50 -9.71
CA ASN A 56 -6.08 -4.04 -9.70
C ASN A 56 -5.54 -4.35 -11.13
N PHE A 57 -5.97 -3.59 -12.15
CA PHE A 57 -5.48 -3.74 -13.53
C PHE A 57 -4.02 -3.30 -13.63
N ASN A 58 -3.11 -4.22 -13.32
CA ASN A 58 -1.67 -4.00 -13.19
C ASN A 58 -0.82 -4.93 -14.06
N THR A 59 -1.47 -5.63 -15.00
CA THR A 59 -0.86 -6.51 -16.01
C THR A 59 -0.89 -5.86 -17.40
N PRO A 60 -0.13 -6.36 -18.41
CA PRO A 60 -0.17 -5.83 -19.76
C PRO A 60 -1.59 -5.75 -20.32
N PHE A 61 -2.39 -6.80 -20.13
CA PHE A 61 -3.79 -6.82 -20.57
C PHE A 61 -4.65 -5.81 -19.83
N GLY A 62 -4.48 -5.68 -18.51
CA GLY A 62 -5.18 -4.69 -17.69
C GLY A 62 -4.88 -3.26 -18.11
N LEU A 63 -3.61 -2.94 -18.44
CA LEU A 63 -3.21 -1.63 -18.96
C LEU A 63 -3.81 -1.36 -20.34
N MET A 64 -3.79 -2.35 -21.25
CA MET A 64 -4.43 -2.22 -22.56
C MET A 64 -5.93 -1.93 -22.46
N ILE A 65 -6.65 -2.61 -21.57
CA ILE A 65 -8.06 -2.33 -21.31
C ILE A 65 -8.23 -0.90 -20.78
N SER A 66 -7.42 -0.50 -19.80
CA SER A 66 -7.46 0.83 -19.19
C SER A 66 -7.30 1.92 -20.23
N ILE A 67 -6.30 1.79 -21.09
CA ILE A 67 -6.01 2.76 -22.16
C ILE A 67 -7.13 2.76 -23.20
N ASN A 68 -7.52 1.59 -23.71
CA ASN A 68 -8.46 1.51 -24.82
C ASN A 68 -9.87 1.95 -24.45
N ASN A 69 -10.33 1.65 -23.23
CA ASN A 69 -11.72 1.85 -22.82
C ASN A 69 -11.96 3.10 -21.98
N TYR A 70 -10.96 3.54 -21.21
CA TYR A 70 -11.16 4.62 -20.23
C TYR A 70 -10.36 5.88 -20.51
N LEU A 71 -9.15 5.77 -21.11
CA LEU A 71 -8.35 6.94 -21.44
C LEU A 71 -9.07 7.77 -22.50
N ASP A 72 -9.19 9.07 -22.30
CA ASP A 72 -9.78 9.99 -23.27
C ASP A 72 -8.85 11.21 -23.55
N LYS A 73 -9.21 12.00 -24.54
CA LYS A 73 -8.40 13.15 -24.98
C LYS A 73 -8.31 14.29 -23.96
N PHE A 74 -9.12 14.27 -22.91
CA PHE A 74 -9.13 15.29 -21.85
C PHE A 74 -8.32 14.85 -20.64
N THR A 75 -7.81 13.63 -20.64
CA THR A 75 -6.98 13.13 -19.55
C THR A 75 -5.61 13.81 -19.59
N ASP A 76 -5.23 14.47 -18.49
CA ASP A 76 -3.93 15.10 -18.33
C ASP A 76 -2.88 14.12 -17.78
N ILE A 77 -3.32 13.21 -16.90
CA ILE A 77 -2.43 12.29 -16.19
C ILE A 77 -3.03 10.88 -16.20
N PHE A 78 -2.25 9.91 -16.69
CA PHE A 78 -2.56 8.48 -16.59
C PHE A 78 -1.70 7.85 -15.49
N ILE A 79 -2.32 7.24 -14.49
CA ILE A 79 -1.66 6.60 -13.36
C ILE A 79 -1.74 5.08 -13.55
N ALA A 80 -0.64 4.47 -13.95
CA ALA A 80 -0.53 3.05 -14.28
C ALA A 80 0.01 2.25 -13.09
N GLU A 81 -0.84 1.43 -12.46
CA GLU A 81 -0.38 0.43 -11.50
C GLU A 81 0.34 -0.69 -12.25
N MET A 82 1.53 -1.10 -11.77
CA MET A 82 2.39 -2.08 -12.42
C MET A 82 2.71 -3.24 -11.48
N GLY A 83 2.13 -4.41 -11.77
CA GLY A 83 2.38 -5.67 -11.06
C GLY A 83 3.56 -6.43 -11.67
N ALA A 84 4.23 -7.25 -10.87
CA ALA A 84 5.26 -8.16 -11.34
C ALA A 84 5.35 -9.39 -10.45
N CYS A 85 5.52 -10.56 -11.08
CA CYS A 85 5.80 -11.84 -10.45
C CYS A 85 7.18 -12.39 -10.83
N GLN A 86 7.81 -11.84 -11.86
CA GLN A 86 9.14 -12.24 -12.37
C GLN A 86 9.89 -11.06 -12.97
N ALA A 87 11.20 -11.24 -13.18
CA ALA A 87 12.04 -10.27 -13.88
C ALA A 87 11.54 -10.00 -15.30
N GLY A 88 11.56 -8.73 -15.72
CA GLY A 88 11.09 -8.27 -17.02
C GLY A 88 9.62 -7.83 -17.07
N ASP A 89 8.81 -8.20 -16.07
CA ASP A 89 7.38 -7.85 -16.06
C ASP A 89 7.16 -6.33 -16.02
N ILE A 90 7.91 -5.60 -15.16
CA ILE A 90 7.80 -4.14 -15.08
C ILE A 90 8.31 -3.48 -16.36
N LYS A 91 9.40 -4.01 -16.91
CA LYS A 91 9.92 -3.51 -18.19
C LYS A 91 8.90 -3.63 -19.31
N GLU A 92 8.21 -4.77 -19.42
CA GLU A 92 7.15 -4.96 -20.42
C GLU A 92 6.03 -3.93 -20.28
N LEU A 93 5.61 -3.63 -19.04
CA LEU A 93 4.60 -2.61 -18.77
C LEU A 93 5.10 -1.21 -19.12
N CYS A 94 6.37 -0.90 -18.83
CA CYS A 94 7.00 0.36 -19.21
C CYS A 94 7.10 0.52 -20.73
N ASP A 95 7.45 -0.55 -21.44
CA ASP A 95 7.53 -0.54 -22.90
C ASP A 95 6.15 -0.36 -23.58
N LEU A 96 5.06 -0.68 -22.86
CA LEU A 96 3.70 -0.45 -23.32
C LEU A 96 3.25 1.02 -23.12
N VAL A 97 3.51 1.60 -21.92
CA VAL A 97 2.92 2.91 -21.55
C VAL A 97 3.91 4.07 -21.56
N HIS A 98 5.21 3.80 -21.67
CA HIS A 98 6.30 4.79 -21.69
C HIS A 98 6.18 5.84 -20.58
N PRO A 99 6.27 5.44 -19.29
CA PRO A 99 6.12 6.38 -18.19
C PRO A 99 7.26 7.41 -18.19
N LYS A 100 6.92 8.67 -17.90
CA LYS A 100 7.90 9.73 -17.63
C LYS A 100 8.15 9.90 -16.14
N TYR A 101 7.17 9.49 -15.33
CA TYR A 101 7.22 9.59 -13.87
C TYR A 101 7.04 8.20 -13.25
N GLY A 102 7.69 7.96 -12.11
CA GLY A 102 7.61 6.69 -11.42
C GLY A 102 7.48 6.84 -9.92
N ILE A 103 6.88 5.85 -9.27
CA ILE A 103 6.87 5.68 -7.81
C ILE A 103 7.22 4.22 -7.53
N ILE A 104 8.21 3.98 -6.67
CA ILE A 104 8.39 2.69 -6.01
C ILE A 104 7.89 2.83 -4.57
N THR A 105 6.82 2.10 -4.22
CA THR A 105 6.19 2.23 -2.90
C THR A 105 7.06 1.62 -1.81
N ARG A 106 7.28 0.31 -1.83
CA ARG A 106 8.15 -0.41 -0.90
C ARG A 106 8.69 -1.68 -1.54
N ILE A 107 9.92 -2.06 -1.17
CA ILE A 107 10.54 -3.33 -1.55
C ILE A 107 10.48 -4.27 -0.33
N GLY A 108 9.69 -5.33 -0.44
CA GLY A 108 9.50 -6.33 0.61
C GLY A 108 9.48 -7.75 0.03
N LEU A 109 9.01 -8.71 0.81
CA LEU A 109 9.09 -10.14 0.50
C LEU A 109 7.91 -10.69 -0.33
N ALA A 110 7.03 -9.81 -0.87
CA ALA A 110 5.91 -10.28 -1.68
C ALA A 110 6.39 -11.11 -2.88
N HIS A 111 5.74 -12.26 -3.09
CA HIS A 111 6.09 -13.21 -4.17
C HIS A 111 7.53 -13.74 -4.10
N LEU A 112 8.10 -13.85 -2.89
CA LEU A 112 9.48 -14.33 -2.70
C LEU A 112 9.70 -15.71 -3.34
N ALA A 113 8.69 -16.59 -3.29
CA ALA A 113 8.76 -17.93 -3.88
C ALA A 113 9.00 -17.91 -5.39
N THR A 114 8.45 -16.91 -6.11
CA THR A 114 8.64 -16.77 -7.57
C THR A 114 9.90 -15.98 -7.93
N PHE A 115 10.25 -14.97 -7.15
CA PHE A 115 11.46 -14.18 -7.38
C PHE A 115 12.76 -14.85 -6.91
N GLY A 116 12.67 -15.77 -5.97
CA GLY A 116 13.79 -16.51 -5.39
C GLY A 116 14.63 -15.71 -4.40
N SER A 117 14.71 -14.38 -4.51
CA SER A 117 15.45 -13.52 -3.56
C SER A 117 14.90 -12.10 -3.53
N GLN A 118 15.20 -11.37 -2.46
CA GLN A 118 14.80 -9.96 -2.32
C GLN A 118 15.60 -9.05 -3.27
N GLU A 119 16.82 -9.42 -3.64
CA GLU A 119 17.62 -8.73 -4.66
C GLU A 119 16.96 -8.80 -6.04
N ASN A 120 16.35 -9.92 -6.38
CA ASN A 120 15.60 -10.07 -7.63
C ASN A 120 14.32 -9.21 -7.60
N ILE A 121 13.64 -9.14 -6.46
CA ILE A 121 12.50 -8.24 -6.28
C ILE A 121 12.96 -6.80 -6.47
N GLN A 122 14.04 -6.37 -5.83
CA GLN A 122 14.61 -5.04 -5.96
C GLN A 122 14.90 -4.73 -7.45
N LYS A 123 15.67 -5.58 -8.13
CA LYS A 123 16.02 -5.38 -9.55
C LYS A 123 14.78 -5.25 -10.44
N THR A 124 13.78 -6.10 -10.23
CA THR A 124 12.54 -6.06 -11.02
C THR A 124 11.75 -4.77 -10.78
N LYS A 125 11.61 -4.32 -9.51
CA LYS A 125 10.90 -3.06 -9.26
C LYS A 125 11.66 -1.85 -9.80
N PHE A 126 12.98 -1.90 -9.80
CA PHE A 126 13.82 -0.86 -10.39
C PHE A 126 13.84 -0.83 -11.91
N GLU A 127 13.30 -1.84 -12.60
CA GLU A 127 13.03 -1.78 -14.06
C GLU A 127 12.19 -0.55 -14.42
N LEU A 128 11.30 -0.09 -13.51
CA LEU A 128 10.57 1.17 -13.69
C LEU A 128 11.54 2.35 -13.78
N VAL A 129 12.45 2.49 -12.80
CA VAL A 129 13.42 3.59 -12.76
C VAL A 129 14.35 3.57 -13.98
N GLU A 130 14.79 2.37 -14.36
CA GLU A 130 15.68 2.18 -15.52
C GLU A 130 14.99 2.42 -16.88
N SER A 131 13.64 2.40 -16.89
CA SER A 131 12.84 2.67 -18.10
C SER A 131 12.42 4.13 -18.24
N LEU A 132 12.62 4.97 -17.21
CA LEU A 132 12.30 6.39 -17.31
C LEU A 132 13.30 7.14 -18.20
N PRO A 133 12.85 8.12 -18.99
CA PRO A 133 13.74 8.96 -19.77
C PRO A 133 14.64 9.85 -18.86
N ASP A 134 15.72 10.38 -19.41
CA ASP A 134 16.68 11.21 -18.65
C ASP A 134 16.04 12.47 -18.04
N ASP A 135 15.01 13.02 -18.69
CA ASP A 135 14.22 14.15 -18.19
C ASP A 135 13.03 13.70 -17.30
N GLY A 136 12.96 12.42 -17.00
CA GLY A 136 11.95 11.82 -16.13
C GLY A 136 12.25 12.03 -14.64
N LEU A 137 11.30 11.61 -13.80
CA LEU A 137 11.43 11.68 -12.35
C LEU A 137 10.87 10.43 -11.69
N CYS A 138 11.61 9.84 -10.77
CA CYS A 138 11.11 8.80 -9.87
C CYS A 138 11.06 9.30 -8.42
N VAL A 139 9.97 8.98 -7.72
CA VAL A 139 9.86 9.17 -6.27
C VAL A 139 10.20 7.87 -5.58
N LEU A 140 11.17 7.91 -4.67
CA LEU A 140 11.70 6.78 -3.92
C LEU A 140 11.59 7.01 -2.42
N ASN A 141 11.44 5.94 -1.66
CA ASN A 141 11.38 5.97 -0.19
C ASN A 141 12.79 5.92 0.40
N GLY A 142 13.19 7.00 1.09
CA GLY A 142 14.48 7.13 1.74
C GLY A 142 14.66 6.28 2.99
N ASP A 143 13.57 5.80 3.58
CA ASP A 143 13.58 4.90 4.74
C ASP A 143 13.58 3.42 4.34
N ASP A 144 13.57 3.13 3.05
CA ASP A 144 13.68 1.77 2.51
C ASP A 144 15.12 1.49 2.07
N GLU A 145 15.84 0.68 2.83
CA GLU A 145 17.23 0.32 2.56
C GLU A 145 17.42 -0.31 1.18
N TRP A 146 16.47 -1.09 0.72
CA TRP A 146 16.49 -1.70 -0.60
C TRP A 146 16.37 -0.65 -1.71
N GLN A 147 15.65 0.44 -1.48
CA GLN A 147 15.62 1.55 -2.42
C GLN A 147 16.89 2.40 -2.35
N ARG A 148 17.42 2.66 -1.15
CA ARG A 148 18.66 3.42 -0.96
C ARG A 148 19.90 2.72 -1.54
N SER A 149 19.98 1.40 -1.41
CA SER A 149 21.17 0.63 -1.83
C SER A 149 21.25 0.42 -3.34
N TYR A 150 20.16 0.63 -4.09
CA TYR A 150 20.15 0.40 -5.53
C TYR A 150 20.94 1.47 -6.28
N LYS A 151 21.87 1.03 -7.13
CA LYS A 151 22.67 1.90 -8.01
C LYS A 151 22.00 1.99 -9.38
N LYS A 152 21.16 3.01 -9.57
CA LYS A 152 20.48 3.24 -10.85
C LYS A 152 21.47 3.59 -11.96
N LYS A 153 21.13 3.20 -13.18
CA LYS A 153 21.91 3.47 -14.40
C LYS A 153 21.23 4.56 -15.26
N SER A 154 19.91 4.68 -15.18
CA SER A 154 19.14 5.70 -15.91
C SER A 154 19.53 7.11 -15.50
N GLY A 155 19.43 8.07 -16.41
CA GLY A 155 19.66 9.51 -16.16
C GLY A 155 18.51 10.21 -15.41
N CYS A 156 17.35 9.54 -15.20
CA CYS A 156 16.19 10.17 -14.58
C CYS A 156 16.50 10.78 -13.21
N ARG A 157 15.81 11.87 -12.88
CA ARG A 157 15.89 12.50 -11.55
C ARG A 157 15.23 11.62 -10.49
N VAL A 158 15.68 11.76 -9.26
CA VAL A 158 15.07 11.10 -8.09
C VAL A 158 14.66 12.17 -7.08
N LYS A 159 13.43 12.06 -6.55
CA LYS A 159 12.98 12.73 -5.33
C LYS A 159 12.82 11.71 -4.23
N TRP A 160 13.48 11.93 -3.13
CA TRP A 160 13.40 11.08 -1.94
C TRP A 160 12.31 11.57 -1.01
N ILE A 161 11.47 10.65 -0.53
CA ILE A 161 10.51 10.92 0.54
C ILE A 161 10.90 10.14 1.80
N GLY A 162 10.51 10.59 2.98
CA GLY A 162 10.84 9.89 4.23
C GLY A 162 10.11 10.42 5.44
N ILE A 163 10.15 9.62 6.49
CA ILE A 163 9.69 9.96 7.84
C ILE A 163 10.91 10.04 8.77
N ASN A 164 11.72 8.98 8.78
CA ASN A 164 12.87 8.83 9.67
C ASN A 164 14.15 9.46 9.09
N SER A 165 14.39 9.29 7.81
CA SER A 165 15.57 9.83 7.12
C SER A 165 15.49 11.36 7.00
N GLU A 166 16.58 12.04 7.33
CA GLU A 166 16.69 13.51 7.22
C GLU A 166 17.12 13.98 5.83
N ASP A 167 17.91 13.17 5.12
CA ASP A 167 18.36 13.48 3.77
C ASP A 167 17.36 13.00 2.73
N VAL A 168 16.21 13.69 2.70
CA VAL A 168 15.12 13.47 1.74
C VAL A 168 14.57 14.81 1.25
N ASP A 169 13.89 14.80 0.10
CA ASP A 169 13.33 16.02 -0.51
C ASP A 169 12.00 16.43 0.11
N VAL A 170 11.19 15.43 0.53
CA VAL A 170 9.90 15.65 1.18
C VAL A 170 9.80 14.75 2.40
N ARG A 171 9.68 15.33 3.59
CA ARG A 171 9.72 14.63 4.87
C ARG A 171 8.46 14.89 5.71
N ALA A 172 7.88 13.85 6.30
CA ALA A 172 6.87 14.01 7.34
C ALA A 172 7.54 13.94 8.73
N VAL A 173 7.11 14.86 9.60
CA VAL A 173 7.50 14.92 11.01
C VAL A 173 6.28 15.18 11.87
N ASN A 174 6.38 15.00 13.20
CA ASN A 174 5.30 15.26 14.15
C ASN A 174 4.00 14.50 13.77
N ILE A 175 4.15 13.22 13.37
CA ILE A 175 3.01 12.39 12.97
C ILE A 175 2.18 12.07 14.23
N THR A 176 0.88 12.36 14.18
CA THR A 176 -0.09 12.05 15.21
C THR A 176 -1.21 11.22 14.61
N LEU A 177 -1.51 10.09 15.24
CA LEU A 177 -2.60 9.18 14.87
C LEU A 177 -3.75 9.33 15.88
N SER A 178 -4.97 9.35 15.37
CA SER A 178 -6.21 9.37 16.16
C SER A 178 -7.31 8.59 15.41
N PRO A 179 -8.47 8.32 16.06
CA PRO A 179 -9.62 7.73 15.36
C PRO A 179 -10.12 8.57 14.17
N GLU A 180 -9.85 9.86 14.16
CA GLU A 180 -10.24 10.77 13.07
C GLU A 180 -9.30 10.71 11.86
N GLY A 181 -8.12 10.10 12.02
CA GLY A 181 -7.12 9.96 10.97
C GLY A 181 -5.69 10.27 11.41
N THR A 182 -4.89 10.73 10.47
CA THR A 182 -3.48 11.05 10.68
C THR A 182 -3.23 12.53 10.38
N GLU A 183 -2.48 13.19 11.26
CA GLU A 183 -1.96 14.55 11.08
C GLU A 183 -0.43 14.52 11.08
N PHE A 184 0.18 15.39 10.30
CA PHE A 184 1.63 15.51 10.27
C PHE A 184 2.07 16.85 9.69
N ASP A 185 3.30 17.24 10.00
CA ASP A 185 3.96 18.38 9.38
C ASP A 185 4.86 17.89 8.23
N CYS A 186 4.78 18.55 7.09
CA CYS A 186 5.60 18.27 5.92
C CYS A 186 6.71 19.30 5.79
N LEU A 187 7.95 18.85 5.66
CA LEU A 187 9.14 19.62 5.36
C LEU A 187 9.55 19.37 3.91
N ILE A 188 9.91 20.43 3.19
CA ILE A 188 10.37 20.35 1.81
C ILE A 188 11.81 20.88 1.75
N LYS A 189 12.72 20.09 1.16
CA LYS A 189 14.14 20.46 1.03
C LYS A 189 14.28 21.80 0.31
N GLY A 190 14.99 22.72 0.93
CA GLY A 190 15.18 24.07 0.41
C GLY A 190 14.06 25.07 0.76
N ASP A 191 13.03 24.65 1.49
CA ASP A 191 11.99 25.54 2.04
C ASP A 191 12.09 25.54 3.57
N SER A 192 12.08 26.73 4.17
CA SER A 192 12.12 26.91 5.64
C SER A 192 10.76 26.73 6.31
N ASN A 193 9.68 26.68 5.54
CA ASN A 193 8.34 26.56 6.07
C ASN A 193 8.01 25.12 6.43
N LYS A 194 7.14 24.98 7.42
CA LYS A 194 6.52 23.75 7.86
C LYS A 194 5.06 23.75 7.44
N TYR A 195 4.61 22.72 6.74
CA TYR A 195 3.26 22.65 6.21
C TYR A 195 2.46 21.58 6.93
N HIS A 196 1.42 21.95 7.63
CA HIS A 196 0.54 21.02 8.32
C HIS A 196 -0.45 20.36 7.37
N PHE A 197 -0.55 19.03 7.45
CA PHE A 197 -1.46 18.19 6.68
C PHE A 197 -2.32 17.32 7.58
N GLN A 198 -3.56 17.10 7.17
CA GLN A 198 -4.52 16.23 7.83
C GLN A 198 -5.16 15.29 6.81
N THR A 199 -5.32 14.03 7.17
CA THR A 199 -5.99 13.01 6.35
C THR A 199 -6.83 12.09 7.24
N ARG A 200 -7.86 11.49 6.68
CA ARG A 200 -8.65 10.44 7.35
C ARG A 200 -8.00 9.06 7.29
N LEU A 201 -6.90 8.92 6.55
CA LEU A 201 -6.18 7.67 6.46
C LEU A 201 -5.39 7.40 7.74
N LEU A 202 -5.26 6.13 8.09
CA LEU A 202 -4.51 5.68 9.24
C LEU A 202 -3.15 5.09 8.85
N GLY A 203 -2.17 5.28 9.71
CA GLY A 203 -0.88 4.61 9.67
C GLY A 203 0.17 5.25 8.75
N GLU A 204 1.44 5.01 9.11
CA GLU A 204 2.60 5.58 8.43
C GLU A 204 2.72 5.18 6.95
N ALA A 205 2.23 3.97 6.58
CA ALA A 205 2.23 3.54 5.17
C ALA A 205 1.48 4.52 4.28
N ASN A 206 0.36 5.05 4.76
CA ASN A 206 -0.41 6.06 4.03
C ASN A 206 0.29 7.40 4.01
N VAL A 207 1.06 7.76 5.06
CA VAL A 207 1.88 8.97 5.07
C VAL A 207 2.93 8.91 3.95
N TYR A 208 3.66 7.79 3.75
CA TYR A 208 4.59 7.63 2.63
C TYR A 208 3.90 7.81 1.27
N ASN A 209 2.71 7.22 1.08
CA ASN A 209 1.96 7.38 -0.15
C ASN A 209 1.52 8.84 -0.39
N ILE A 210 1.12 9.55 0.68
CA ILE A 210 0.79 10.97 0.62
C ILE A 210 2.02 11.82 0.28
N LEU A 211 3.18 11.54 0.90
CA LEU A 211 4.42 12.24 0.58
C LEU A 211 4.83 12.07 -0.89
N ALA A 212 4.62 10.88 -1.46
CA ALA A 212 4.83 10.67 -2.90
C ALA A 212 3.87 11.50 -3.75
N GLY A 213 2.60 11.61 -3.34
CA GLY A 213 1.61 12.48 -3.97
C GLY A 213 1.98 13.96 -3.87
N ILE A 214 2.48 14.43 -2.72
CA ILE A 214 2.97 15.80 -2.51
C ILE A 214 4.18 16.05 -3.42
N ALA A 215 5.15 15.13 -3.47
CA ALA A 215 6.36 15.26 -4.28
C ALA A 215 6.05 15.42 -5.78
N LEU A 216 5.12 14.61 -6.33
CA LEU A 216 4.68 14.72 -7.73
C LEU A 216 3.75 15.92 -7.95
N GLY A 217 2.88 16.26 -7.02
CA GLY A 217 2.03 17.44 -7.11
C GLY A 217 2.85 18.73 -7.21
N LEU A 218 3.91 18.86 -6.40
CA LEU A 218 4.86 19.97 -6.48
C LEU A 218 5.59 19.98 -7.84
N GLU A 219 6.01 18.84 -8.35
CA GLU A 219 6.64 18.70 -9.67
C GLU A 219 5.70 19.18 -10.79
N PHE A 220 4.42 18.95 -10.65
CA PHE A 220 3.38 19.39 -11.61
C PHE A 220 2.87 20.81 -11.34
N GLY A 221 3.50 21.54 -10.41
CA GLY A 221 3.17 22.93 -10.14
C GLY A 221 1.85 23.14 -9.37
N MET A 222 1.47 22.17 -8.54
CA MET A 222 0.40 22.38 -7.54
C MET A 222 0.93 23.26 -6.41
N ASN A 223 0.09 24.18 -5.94
CA ASN A 223 0.42 24.97 -4.76
C ASN A 223 0.03 24.22 -3.47
N MET A 224 0.49 24.72 -2.32
CA MET A 224 0.33 24.06 -1.04
C MET A 224 -1.14 23.91 -0.62
N GLU A 225 -1.99 24.89 -0.93
CA GLU A 225 -3.43 24.82 -0.62
C GLU A 225 -4.15 23.73 -1.46
N GLN A 226 -3.77 23.56 -2.71
CA GLN A 226 -4.26 22.46 -3.56
C GLN A 226 -3.84 21.10 -3.02
N LEU A 227 -2.57 20.98 -2.58
CA LEU A 227 -2.06 19.74 -1.98
C LEU A 227 -2.78 19.40 -0.67
N LYS A 228 -2.95 20.37 0.23
CA LYS A 228 -3.71 20.19 1.47
C LYS A 228 -5.18 19.79 1.20
N ALA A 229 -5.81 20.40 0.23
CA ALA A 229 -7.17 20.06 -0.18
C ALA A 229 -7.25 18.62 -0.71
N GLY A 230 -6.27 18.22 -1.53
CA GLY A 230 -6.15 16.86 -2.06
C GLY A 230 -5.98 15.83 -0.94
N VAL A 231 -5.05 16.06 -0.03
CA VAL A 231 -4.76 15.16 1.09
C VAL A 231 -5.97 14.99 2.01
N ARG A 232 -6.73 16.06 2.28
CA ARG A 232 -7.98 15.98 3.06
C ARG A 232 -9.09 15.19 2.36
N LYS A 233 -9.09 15.17 1.03
CA LYS A 233 -10.09 14.48 0.21
C LYS A 233 -9.83 12.98 0.10
N VAL A 234 -8.59 12.53 0.33
CA VAL A 234 -8.21 11.13 0.19
C VAL A 234 -9.11 10.22 1.03
N ARG A 235 -9.55 9.12 0.42
CA ARG A 235 -10.36 8.09 1.08
C ARG A 235 -9.56 6.80 1.23
N ALA A 236 -9.88 6.06 2.28
CA ALA A 236 -9.35 4.70 2.44
C ALA A 236 -9.77 3.83 1.25
N VAL A 237 -8.87 2.98 0.82
CA VAL A 237 -9.20 1.89 -0.11
C VAL A 237 -9.92 0.82 0.69
N GLU A 238 -10.99 0.27 0.14
CA GLU A 238 -11.75 -0.81 0.76
C GLU A 238 -10.82 -1.94 1.23
N HIS A 239 -11.03 -2.40 2.46
CA HIS A 239 -10.23 -3.42 3.14
C HIS A 239 -8.74 -3.08 3.34
N ARG A 240 -8.39 -1.78 3.47
CA ARG A 240 -7.01 -1.33 3.75
C ARG A 240 -7.00 -0.28 4.86
N LEU A 241 -6.93 -0.73 6.11
CA LEU A 241 -7.06 0.10 7.32
C LEU A 241 -8.31 1.01 7.27
N GLU A 242 -9.40 0.49 6.71
CA GLU A 242 -10.66 1.21 6.58
C GLU A 242 -11.44 1.14 7.90
N LEU A 243 -11.86 2.29 8.43
CA LEU A 243 -12.68 2.34 9.63
C LEU A 243 -14.17 2.14 9.30
N LYS A 244 -14.80 1.18 9.95
CA LYS A 244 -16.23 0.87 9.85
C LYS A 244 -16.85 0.79 11.24
N SER A 245 -17.57 1.81 11.65
CA SER A 245 -18.21 1.85 12.99
C SER A 245 -19.62 1.28 12.97
N LYS A 246 -19.93 0.46 13.97
CA LYS A 246 -21.26 -0.10 14.22
C LYS A 246 -21.55 -0.11 15.72
N GLY A 247 -22.30 0.89 16.21
CA GLY A 247 -22.53 1.08 17.65
C GLY A 247 -21.23 1.38 18.38
N ASP A 248 -20.95 0.61 19.44
CA ASP A 248 -19.75 0.77 20.28
C ASP A 248 -18.52 0.05 19.71
N ILE A 249 -18.67 -0.60 18.54
CA ILE A 249 -17.57 -1.33 17.88
C ILE A 249 -17.13 -0.56 16.64
N THR A 250 -15.83 -0.30 16.55
CA THR A 250 -15.19 0.20 15.33
C THR A 250 -14.26 -0.88 14.76
N PHE A 251 -14.58 -1.38 13.58
CA PHE A 251 -13.72 -2.28 12.85
C PHE A 251 -12.64 -1.49 12.09
N ILE A 252 -11.40 -1.92 12.24
CA ILE A 252 -10.27 -1.54 11.39
C ILE A 252 -10.12 -2.66 10.37
N ASP A 253 -10.64 -2.44 9.18
CA ASP A 253 -10.71 -3.44 8.13
C ASP A 253 -9.43 -3.40 7.28
N ASP A 254 -8.51 -4.32 7.52
CA ASP A 254 -7.29 -4.55 6.74
C ASP A 254 -7.27 -5.97 6.14
N ALA A 255 -8.44 -6.39 5.67
CA ALA A 255 -8.72 -7.76 5.27
C ALA A 255 -8.36 -8.09 3.82
N TYR A 256 -7.63 -7.24 3.08
CA TYR A 256 -7.36 -7.51 1.65
C TYR A 256 -6.23 -8.51 1.42
N ASN A 257 -5.05 -8.27 1.98
CA ASN A 257 -3.88 -9.15 1.85
C ASN A 257 -2.82 -8.76 2.89
N SER A 258 -2.57 -9.65 3.81
CA SER A 258 -1.65 -9.42 4.91
C SER A 258 -0.20 -9.70 4.50
N ASN A 259 0.72 -8.96 5.08
CA ASN A 259 2.14 -9.15 4.94
C ASN A 259 2.86 -8.69 6.22
N PRO A 260 4.08 -9.17 6.51
CA PRO A 260 4.73 -8.93 7.80
C PRO A 260 4.87 -7.46 8.19
N THR A 261 5.06 -6.57 7.22
CA THR A 261 5.17 -5.14 7.48
C THR A 261 3.79 -4.49 7.68
N GLY A 262 2.83 -4.83 6.85
CA GLY A 262 1.45 -4.33 6.93
C GLY A 262 0.80 -4.73 8.24
N SER A 263 0.88 -6.01 8.60
CA SER A 263 0.30 -6.55 9.84
C SER A 263 0.87 -5.87 11.09
N LYS A 264 2.18 -5.63 11.11
CA LYS A 264 2.80 -4.87 12.21
C LYS A 264 2.21 -3.46 12.30
N MET A 265 2.09 -2.77 11.17
CA MET A 265 1.55 -1.41 11.14
C MET A 265 0.07 -1.39 11.53
N ALA A 266 -0.72 -2.39 11.15
CA ALA A 266 -2.12 -2.52 11.54
C ALA A 266 -2.27 -2.73 13.05
N ILE A 267 -1.41 -3.56 13.67
CA ILE A 267 -1.36 -3.70 15.14
C ILE A 267 -0.99 -2.37 15.80
N ASP A 268 0.00 -1.64 15.28
CA ASP A 268 0.42 -0.37 15.84
C ASP A 268 -0.71 0.68 15.76
N VAL A 269 -1.49 0.67 14.67
CA VAL A 269 -2.71 1.48 14.55
C VAL A 269 -3.74 1.07 15.61
N LEU A 270 -4.03 -0.23 15.77
CA LEU A 270 -4.98 -0.70 16.78
C LEU A 270 -4.60 -0.26 18.20
N ARG A 271 -3.31 -0.35 18.56
CA ARG A 271 -2.81 0.07 19.88
C ARG A 271 -2.99 1.55 20.18
N MET A 272 -3.07 2.39 19.16
CA MET A 272 -3.27 3.83 19.31
C MET A 272 -4.73 4.21 19.50
N MET A 273 -5.65 3.29 19.23
CA MET A 273 -7.07 3.53 19.43
C MET A 273 -7.41 3.52 20.93
N PRO A 274 -8.39 4.31 21.37
CA PRO A 274 -8.87 4.23 22.75
C PRO A 274 -9.68 2.95 22.98
N GLY A 275 -9.91 2.57 24.24
CA GLY A 275 -10.80 1.48 24.61
C GLY A 275 -10.19 0.08 24.46
N LYS A 276 -11.04 -0.92 24.24
CA LYS A 276 -10.66 -2.33 24.19
C LYS A 276 -10.19 -2.72 22.79
N HIS A 277 -9.12 -3.51 22.69
CA HIS A 277 -8.48 -3.94 21.45
C HIS A 277 -8.68 -5.42 21.20
N ILE A 278 -9.24 -5.77 20.04
CA ILE A 278 -9.46 -7.15 19.59
C ILE A 278 -8.81 -7.34 18.22
N ILE A 279 -8.11 -8.45 18.01
CA ILE A 279 -7.61 -8.86 16.69
C ILE A 279 -8.35 -10.11 16.23
N VAL A 280 -8.78 -10.13 14.97
CA VAL A 280 -9.32 -11.31 14.29
C VAL A 280 -8.46 -11.59 13.08
N THR A 281 -7.84 -12.79 12.99
CA THR A 281 -6.94 -13.12 11.89
C THR A 281 -6.85 -14.63 11.63
N PRO A 282 -6.73 -15.05 10.34
CA PRO A 282 -6.36 -16.41 9.97
C PRO A 282 -4.84 -16.59 9.83
N GLY A 283 -4.06 -15.53 10.08
CA GLY A 283 -2.62 -15.49 9.80
C GLY A 283 -2.29 -15.07 8.37
N MET A 284 -0.99 -14.99 8.09
CA MET A 284 -0.45 -14.63 6.78
C MET A 284 -0.16 -15.88 5.94
N ILE A 285 -0.37 -15.78 4.63
CA ILE A 285 -0.12 -16.84 3.64
C ILE A 285 0.87 -16.34 2.56
N GLU A 286 1.29 -17.25 1.67
CA GLU A 286 2.18 -16.95 0.51
C GLU A 286 3.59 -16.47 0.89
N LEU A 287 4.07 -16.80 2.09
CA LEU A 287 5.41 -16.44 2.56
C LEU A 287 6.47 -17.56 2.34
N GLY A 288 6.06 -18.68 1.70
CA GLY A 288 6.95 -19.81 1.43
C GLY A 288 7.59 -20.36 2.70
N ASP A 289 8.89 -20.68 2.66
CA ASP A 289 9.60 -21.25 3.81
C ASP A 289 9.65 -20.33 5.06
N GLN A 290 9.31 -19.05 4.91
CA GLN A 290 9.28 -18.08 6.01
C GLN A 290 7.91 -17.97 6.69
N GLU A 291 6.89 -18.68 6.20
CA GLU A 291 5.50 -18.53 6.65
C GLU A 291 5.36 -18.81 8.16
N TYR A 292 5.98 -19.88 8.66
CA TYR A 292 5.95 -20.22 10.08
C TYR A 292 6.57 -19.10 10.94
N GLU A 293 7.80 -18.70 10.63
CA GLU A 293 8.53 -17.70 11.42
C GLU A 293 7.84 -16.33 11.39
N LYS A 294 7.34 -15.92 10.23
CA LYS A 294 6.64 -14.62 10.12
C LYS A 294 5.31 -14.59 10.84
N ASN A 295 4.55 -15.69 10.82
CA ASN A 295 3.33 -15.81 11.63
C ASN A 295 3.63 -15.87 13.13
N LYS A 296 4.74 -16.52 13.53
CA LYS A 296 5.20 -16.52 14.91
C LYS A 296 5.60 -15.11 15.37
N GLU A 297 6.39 -14.40 14.58
CA GLU A 297 6.72 -12.97 14.83
C GLU A 297 5.46 -12.10 14.94
N PHE A 298 4.46 -12.36 14.11
CA PHE A 298 3.17 -11.65 14.16
C PHE A 298 2.45 -11.89 15.49
N GLY A 299 2.41 -13.13 15.98
CA GLY A 299 1.90 -13.46 17.32
C GLY A 299 2.64 -12.70 18.43
N MET A 300 3.98 -12.65 18.36
CA MET A 300 4.80 -11.92 19.33
C MET A 300 4.53 -10.40 19.32
N GLN A 301 4.14 -9.85 18.18
CA GLN A 301 3.79 -8.43 18.04
C GLN A 301 2.46 -8.08 18.70
N MET A 302 1.60 -9.03 19.07
CA MET A 302 0.30 -8.77 19.68
C MET A 302 0.36 -8.44 21.20
N ARG A 303 1.56 -8.23 21.74
CA ARG A 303 1.71 -7.78 23.15
C ARG A 303 0.91 -6.50 23.41
N GLY A 304 0.08 -6.51 24.46
CA GLY A 304 -0.74 -5.36 24.85
C GLY A 304 -2.07 -5.23 24.10
N ILE A 305 -2.44 -6.24 23.32
CA ILE A 305 -3.81 -6.43 22.80
C ILE A 305 -4.63 -7.16 23.86
N ASP A 306 -5.92 -6.85 23.98
CA ASP A 306 -6.77 -7.41 25.04
C ASP A 306 -7.29 -8.80 24.66
N GLU A 307 -7.73 -9.00 23.42
CA GLU A 307 -8.28 -10.27 22.96
C GLU A 307 -7.75 -10.63 21.57
N VAL A 308 -7.42 -11.91 21.37
CA VAL A 308 -6.96 -12.42 20.07
C VAL A 308 -7.87 -13.56 19.62
N ILE A 309 -8.50 -13.39 18.45
CA ILE A 309 -9.36 -14.40 17.83
C ILE A 309 -8.64 -14.95 16.60
N LEU A 310 -8.24 -16.21 16.67
CA LEU A 310 -7.53 -16.92 15.62
C LEU A 310 -8.51 -17.80 14.83
N VAL A 311 -8.52 -17.65 13.51
CA VAL A 311 -9.41 -18.39 12.62
C VAL A 311 -8.63 -19.54 11.96
N GLY A 312 -8.96 -20.77 12.36
CA GLY A 312 -8.26 -22.00 11.95
C GLY A 312 -7.17 -22.43 12.96
N GLU A 313 -7.39 -23.57 13.61
CA GLU A 313 -6.51 -24.07 14.66
C GLU A 313 -5.10 -24.40 14.15
N GLU A 314 -5.01 -25.20 13.08
CA GLU A 314 -3.73 -25.67 12.53
C GLU A 314 -2.96 -24.53 11.83
N LYS A 315 -3.65 -23.69 11.07
CA LYS A 315 -3.03 -22.58 10.32
C LYS A 315 -2.45 -21.51 11.23
N THR A 316 -3.11 -21.26 12.35
CA THR A 316 -2.68 -20.21 13.30
C THR A 316 -1.73 -20.72 14.38
N LYS A 317 -1.31 -22.00 14.33
CA LYS A 317 -0.35 -22.57 15.28
C LYS A 317 0.93 -21.74 15.47
N PRO A 318 1.56 -21.21 14.41
CA PRO A 318 2.73 -20.34 14.59
C PRO A 318 2.42 -19.07 15.39
N ILE A 319 1.23 -18.46 15.17
CA ILE A 319 0.79 -17.29 15.93
C ILE A 319 0.58 -17.65 17.40
N GLN A 320 -0.04 -18.81 17.68
CA GLN A 320 -0.23 -19.31 19.04
C GLN A 320 1.13 -19.51 19.74
N ASP A 321 2.13 -20.05 19.04
CA ASP A 321 3.48 -20.23 19.58
C ASP A 321 4.14 -18.87 19.88
N GLY A 322 3.95 -17.87 19.01
CA GLY A 322 4.42 -16.50 19.24
C GLY A 322 3.75 -15.84 20.46
N LEU A 323 2.45 -16.00 20.62
CA LEU A 323 1.69 -15.50 21.78
C LEU A 323 2.17 -16.15 23.08
N ARG A 324 2.39 -17.47 23.10
CA ARG A 324 2.93 -18.19 24.25
C ARG A 324 4.34 -17.74 24.61
N GLU A 325 5.19 -17.49 23.61
CA GLU A 325 6.57 -17.03 23.83
C GLU A 325 6.64 -15.68 24.55
N ILE A 326 5.67 -14.79 24.30
CA ILE A 326 5.59 -13.49 25.00
C ILE A 326 4.82 -13.57 26.34
N GLY A 327 4.34 -14.76 26.73
CA GLY A 327 3.53 -14.95 27.94
C GLY A 327 2.15 -14.30 27.83
N PHE A 328 1.52 -14.32 26.66
CA PHE A 328 0.15 -13.84 26.50
C PHE A 328 -0.81 -14.76 27.27
N ASP A 329 -1.83 -14.17 27.91
CA ASP A 329 -2.78 -14.94 28.71
C ASP A 329 -3.66 -15.83 27.84
N GLU A 330 -3.65 -17.13 28.09
CA GLU A 330 -4.41 -18.11 27.31
C GLU A 330 -5.94 -17.92 27.41
N GLU A 331 -6.44 -17.29 28.47
CA GLU A 331 -7.87 -16.97 28.61
C GLU A 331 -8.35 -15.93 27.59
N HIS A 332 -7.43 -15.15 27.04
CA HIS A 332 -7.67 -14.13 26.01
C HIS A 332 -7.30 -14.57 24.58
N ILE A 333 -6.97 -15.86 24.38
CA ILE A 333 -6.72 -16.47 23.07
C ILE A 333 -7.91 -17.34 22.69
N HIS A 334 -8.62 -16.96 21.65
CA HIS A 334 -9.81 -17.67 21.19
C HIS A 334 -9.54 -18.28 19.81
N ILE A 335 -9.67 -19.60 19.72
CA ILE A 335 -9.47 -20.33 18.47
C ILE A 335 -10.84 -20.77 17.95
N ILE A 336 -11.15 -20.42 16.71
CA ILE A 336 -12.40 -20.75 16.03
C ILE A 336 -12.11 -21.26 14.62
N ASN A 337 -12.97 -22.15 14.11
CA ASN A 337 -12.82 -22.72 12.78
C ASN A 337 -13.84 -22.17 11.77
N ASP A 338 -14.66 -21.21 12.20
CA ASP A 338 -15.69 -20.57 11.37
C ASP A 338 -15.62 -19.05 11.57
N VAL A 339 -15.28 -18.33 10.51
CA VAL A 339 -15.12 -16.88 10.54
C VAL A 339 -16.37 -16.14 10.98
N LEU A 340 -17.57 -16.65 10.63
CA LEU A 340 -18.82 -16.00 11.02
C LEU A 340 -19.01 -15.96 12.54
N LYS A 341 -18.50 -16.98 13.25
CA LYS A 341 -18.51 -17.02 14.72
C LYS A 341 -17.61 -15.98 15.37
N SER A 342 -16.62 -15.42 14.63
CA SER A 342 -15.77 -14.35 15.15
C SER A 342 -16.57 -13.12 15.51
N PHE A 343 -17.55 -12.74 14.70
CA PHE A 343 -18.38 -11.56 14.94
C PHE A 343 -19.30 -11.73 16.16
N ASP A 344 -19.83 -12.95 16.37
CA ASP A 344 -20.61 -13.28 17.57
C ASP A 344 -19.73 -13.23 18.83
N LEU A 345 -18.49 -13.68 18.71
CA LEU A 345 -17.51 -13.65 19.80
C LEU A 345 -17.07 -12.22 20.11
N VAL A 346 -16.79 -11.40 19.11
CA VAL A 346 -16.51 -9.96 19.29
C VAL A 346 -17.64 -9.28 20.07
N ASN A 347 -18.90 -9.55 19.72
CA ASN A 347 -20.05 -8.99 20.43
C ASN A 347 -20.13 -9.43 21.91
N LYS A 348 -19.60 -10.60 22.27
CA LYS A 348 -19.53 -11.08 23.66
C LYS A 348 -18.35 -10.50 24.42
N LEU A 349 -17.23 -10.28 23.74
CA LEU A 349 -15.98 -9.81 24.34
C LEU A 349 -15.89 -8.28 24.42
N LYS A 350 -16.73 -7.54 23.69
CA LYS A 350 -16.72 -6.08 23.71
C LYS A 350 -16.95 -5.52 25.13
N ASP A 351 -16.28 -4.44 25.45
CA ASP A 351 -16.44 -3.70 26.69
C ASP A 351 -16.32 -2.20 26.40
N GLY A 352 -17.46 -1.49 26.45
CA GLY A 352 -17.54 -0.09 26.07
C GLY A 352 -17.05 0.15 24.64
N GLU A 353 -16.26 1.21 24.44
CA GLU A 353 -15.65 1.51 23.15
C GLU A 353 -14.63 0.43 22.78
N THR A 354 -14.87 -0.26 21.68
CA THR A 354 -14.09 -1.43 21.27
C THR A 354 -13.63 -1.29 19.83
N TYR A 355 -12.34 -1.49 19.59
CA TYR A 355 -11.71 -1.50 18.26
C TYR A 355 -11.31 -2.91 17.88
N VAL A 356 -11.70 -3.33 16.68
CA VAL A 356 -11.47 -4.69 16.17
C VAL A 356 -10.68 -4.62 14.89
N LEU A 357 -9.44 -5.10 14.90
CA LEU A 357 -8.64 -5.26 13.70
C LEU A 357 -9.03 -6.57 13.01
N LEU A 358 -9.51 -6.46 11.77
CA LEU A 358 -9.66 -7.59 10.85
C LEU A 358 -8.40 -7.64 9.97
N GLU A 359 -7.49 -8.56 10.29
CA GLU A 359 -6.20 -8.66 9.63
C GLU A 359 -6.15 -9.87 8.72
N ASN A 360 -5.88 -9.64 7.43
CA ASN A 360 -5.95 -10.55 6.31
C ASN A 360 -7.38 -10.93 5.88
N ASP A 361 -7.49 -11.37 4.62
CA ASP A 361 -8.76 -11.85 4.06
C ASP A 361 -9.27 -13.06 4.85
N LEU A 362 -10.55 -13.03 5.18
CA LEU A 362 -11.27 -14.07 5.94
C LEU A 362 -12.33 -14.74 5.03
N PRO A 363 -11.95 -15.29 3.85
CA PRO A 363 -12.92 -15.95 2.99
C PRO A 363 -13.36 -17.29 3.59
N ASP A 364 -14.50 -17.80 3.14
CA ASP A 364 -15.06 -19.10 3.57
C ASP A 364 -14.09 -20.29 3.38
N ILE A 365 -13.07 -20.14 2.50
CA ILE A 365 -12.04 -21.16 2.28
C ILE A 365 -11.09 -21.35 3.46
N PHE A 366 -11.01 -20.39 4.40
CA PHE A 366 -10.21 -20.52 5.61
C PHE A 366 -10.93 -21.23 6.76
N ASN A 367 -12.20 -21.57 6.60
CA ASN A 367 -12.91 -22.37 7.58
C ASN A 367 -12.30 -23.79 7.60
N GLU A 368 -11.74 -24.19 8.74
CA GLU A 368 -11.32 -25.57 8.97
C GLU A 368 -12.52 -26.43 9.33
N LYS A 369 -12.65 -27.61 8.68
CA LYS A 369 -13.78 -28.54 8.90
C LYS A 369 -13.52 -29.42 10.11
#